data_46db79c09796ec4de835a15301ef0233
#
_entry.id   46db79c09796ec4de835a15301ef0233
#
_cell.length_a   1.000
_cell.length_b   1.000
_cell.length_c   1.000
_cell.angle_alpha   90.00
_cell.angle_beta   90.00
_cell.angle_gamma   90.00
#
_symmetry.space_group_name_H-M   'P 1'
#
loop_
_entity.id
_entity.type
_entity.pdbx_description
1 polymer ?
#
loop_
_entity_poly.entity_id
_entity_poly.type
_entity_poly.pdbx_seq_one_letter_code
_entity_poly.pdbx_strand_id
1 'polypeptide(L)'
;DNYEVLDVGHSTQYGEEYSEQLTMDAVLKHAEADGLEVQYEITMVKLEKDGNRVTGLIAKNANDEYVRYNASKGVILACGGYSGNETMMNALQPQSVEQTCINYSKPGAKGDGIKACLWAGAIMDQTHTSMIFDRGAIKPDQTGEYGKASDGALFWMGSQPFLKVNLNGERFMNEYMPYDLVLHAAASQPYHTYCTVWDSKYPEDVERFATHGCSRLYPHVNGTAPVFPIEYIEGMNADLQDQGYIVQADTVEELADKLGLPKDTFTATVDRYNELAAKGEDKDYG
;
A
#
# COMPACT_ATOMS: atom_id res chain seq x y z
N ASP A 1 16.45 21.08 19.14
CA ASP A 1 15.52 20.14 19.75
C ASP A 1 15.75 18.79 19.09
N ASN A 2 16.24 17.82 19.88
CA ASN A 2 16.40 16.44 19.43
C ASN A 2 15.04 15.75 19.59
N TYR A 3 14.40 15.38 18.49
CA TYR A 3 13.27 14.46 18.51
C TYR A 3 13.80 13.05 18.52
N GLU A 4 13.43 12.29 19.54
CA GLU A 4 13.66 10.86 19.56
C GLU A 4 12.70 10.22 18.58
N VAL A 5 13.20 9.71 17.46
CA VAL A 5 12.41 8.94 16.52
C VAL A 5 12.26 7.54 17.07
N LEU A 6 11.07 7.22 17.54
CA LEU A 6 10.73 5.85 17.93
C LEU A 6 10.53 5.02 16.68
N ASP A 7 11.21 3.88 16.60
CA ASP A 7 10.95 2.86 15.59
C ASP A 7 9.54 2.30 15.83
N VAL A 8 8.61 2.62 14.95
CA VAL A 8 7.21 2.20 15.08
C VAL A 8 6.97 1.02 14.14
N GLY A 9 6.77 -0.16 14.70
CA GLY A 9 6.30 -1.31 13.94
C GLY A 9 4.83 -1.17 13.54
N HIS A 10 4.49 -1.58 12.33
CA HIS A 10 3.12 -1.59 11.81
C HIS A 10 2.36 -2.89 12.13
N SER A 11 2.96 -3.78 12.90
CA SER A 11 2.41 -5.11 13.15
C SER A 11 2.11 -5.29 14.62
N THR A 12 1.00 -5.93 14.88
CA THR A 12 0.59 -6.34 16.22
C THR A 12 0.96 -7.79 16.44
N GLN A 13 1.63 -8.06 17.56
CA GLN A 13 1.97 -9.41 17.99
C GLN A 13 1.08 -9.80 19.16
N TYR A 14 0.51 -11.00 19.07
CA TYR A 14 -0.22 -11.62 20.17
C TYR A 14 0.38 -13.00 20.46
N GLY A 15 1.03 -13.12 21.61
CA GLY A 15 1.79 -14.33 21.94
C GLY A 15 2.98 -14.54 21.00
N GLU A 16 3.06 -15.71 20.41
CA GLU A 16 4.10 -16.08 19.44
C GLU A 16 3.63 -15.85 17.99
N GLU A 17 2.38 -15.42 17.79
CA GLU A 17 1.79 -15.22 16.47
C GLU A 17 1.68 -13.73 16.12
N TYR A 18 1.93 -13.44 14.87
CA TYR A 18 1.67 -12.14 14.28
C TYR A 18 0.30 -12.15 13.63
N SER A 19 -0.68 -11.63 14.35
CA SER A 19 -2.04 -11.57 13.85
C SER A 19 -2.76 -10.37 14.45
N GLU A 20 -3.09 -9.43 13.59
CA GLU A 20 -3.99 -8.33 13.95
C GLU A 20 -5.35 -8.86 14.38
N GLN A 21 -5.82 -9.94 13.76
CA GLN A 21 -7.08 -10.59 14.12
C GLN A 21 -7.06 -11.10 15.56
N LEU A 22 -6.05 -11.88 15.95
CA LEU A 22 -5.94 -12.39 17.33
C LEU A 22 -5.83 -11.27 18.36
N THR A 23 -5.10 -10.19 18.02
CA THR A 23 -5.01 -9.01 18.88
C THR A 23 -6.36 -8.36 19.06
N MET A 24 -7.11 -8.16 17.97
CA MET A 24 -8.45 -7.56 18.03
C MET A 24 -9.45 -8.45 18.77
N ASP A 25 -9.39 -9.77 18.58
CA ASP A 25 -10.23 -10.72 19.29
C ASP A 25 -9.96 -10.67 20.80
N ALA A 26 -8.71 -10.54 21.21
CA ALA A 26 -8.35 -10.39 22.62
C ALA A 26 -8.85 -9.07 23.20
N VAL A 27 -8.70 -7.96 22.46
CA VAL A 27 -9.21 -6.65 22.88
C VAL A 27 -10.73 -6.66 22.99
N LEU A 28 -11.41 -7.25 22.00
CA LEU A 28 -12.87 -7.38 22.00
C LEU A 28 -13.36 -8.17 23.20
N LYS A 29 -12.78 -9.35 23.44
CA LYS A 29 -13.11 -10.19 24.60
C LYS A 29 -12.95 -9.47 25.93
N HIS A 30 -11.90 -8.66 26.05
CA HIS A 30 -11.66 -7.86 27.25
C HIS A 30 -12.72 -6.76 27.41
N ALA A 31 -13.03 -6.05 26.35
CA ALA A 31 -14.04 -5.00 26.36
C ALA A 31 -15.46 -5.53 26.65
N GLU A 32 -15.81 -6.70 26.09
CA GLU A 32 -17.09 -7.38 26.39
C GLU A 32 -17.18 -7.79 27.87
N ALA A 33 -16.07 -8.24 28.47
CA ALA A 33 -16.03 -8.55 29.91
C ALA A 33 -16.24 -7.29 30.79
N ASP A 34 -15.89 -6.12 30.27
CA ASP A 34 -16.14 -4.81 30.90
C ASP A 34 -17.51 -4.22 30.56
N GLY A 35 -18.36 -4.96 29.84
CA GLY A 35 -19.74 -4.59 29.55
C GLY A 35 -19.97 -3.94 28.18
N LEU A 36 -19.02 -4.02 27.26
CA LEU A 36 -19.27 -3.64 25.88
C LEU A 36 -20.25 -4.63 25.23
N GLU A 37 -21.29 -4.10 24.60
CA GLU A 37 -22.21 -4.87 23.74
C GLU A 37 -21.90 -4.59 22.27
N VAL A 38 -21.57 -5.62 21.50
CA VAL A 38 -21.34 -5.51 20.06
C VAL A 38 -22.56 -6.02 19.31
N GLN A 39 -23.10 -5.18 18.42
CA GLN A 39 -24.22 -5.54 17.55
C GLN A 39 -23.71 -5.61 16.11
N TYR A 40 -23.91 -6.75 15.47
CA TYR A 40 -23.53 -6.99 14.08
C TYR A 40 -24.70 -6.72 13.14
N GLU A 41 -24.40 -6.61 11.84
CA GLU A 41 -25.38 -6.35 10.77
C GLU A 41 -26.20 -5.07 11.01
N ILE A 42 -25.56 -4.08 11.64
CA ILE A 42 -26.13 -2.76 11.91
C ILE A 42 -25.40 -1.74 11.03
N THR A 43 -26.12 -1.12 10.12
CA THR A 43 -25.58 -0.10 9.20
C THR A 43 -26.06 1.29 9.61
N MET A 44 -25.13 2.18 9.98
CA MET A 44 -25.47 3.56 10.30
C MET A 44 -26.01 4.28 9.05
N VAL A 45 -27.12 4.98 9.20
CA VAL A 45 -27.78 5.76 8.15
C VAL A 45 -27.53 7.26 8.32
N LYS A 46 -27.66 7.78 9.53
CA LYS A 46 -27.41 9.19 9.85
C LYS A 46 -27.14 9.41 11.33
N LEU A 47 -26.49 10.52 11.64
CA LEU A 47 -26.40 11.05 13.00
C LEU A 47 -27.65 11.87 13.34
N GLU A 48 -28.08 11.80 14.59
CA GLU A 48 -29.13 12.65 15.14
C GLU A 48 -28.55 13.77 15.99
N LYS A 49 -29.15 14.95 15.92
CA LYS A 49 -28.68 16.14 16.63
C LYS A 49 -29.83 16.83 17.38
N ASP A 50 -29.45 17.44 18.49
CA ASP A 50 -30.22 18.51 19.16
C ASP A 50 -29.35 19.77 19.19
N GLY A 51 -29.72 20.78 18.42
CA GLY A 51 -28.89 21.93 18.16
C GLY A 51 -27.56 21.55 17.52
N ASN A 52 -26.45 21.88 18.20
CA ASN A 52 -25.09 21.54 17.74
C ASN A 52 -24.54 20.23 18.34
N ARG A 53 -25.30 19.55 19.15
CA ARG A 53 -24.86 18.32 19.81
C ARG A 53 -25.39 17.08 19.09
N VAL A 54 -24.52 16.11 18.84
CA VAL A 54 -24.92 14.77 18.39
C VAL A 54 -25.47 14.01 19.60
N THR A 55 -26.71 13.53 19.49
CA THR A 55 -27.46 12.84 20.55
C THR A 55 -27.69 11.37 20.26
N GLY A 56 -27.29 10.90 19.09
CA GLY A 56 -27.46 9.49 18.73
C GLY A 56 -27.30 9.29 17.22
N LEU A 57 -27.79 8.16 16.76
CA LEU A 57 -27.81 7.80 15.35
C LEU A 57 -29.05 6.97 15.00
N ILE A 58 -29.37 6.97 13.72
CA ILE A 58 -30.30 6.01 13.12
C ILE A 58 -29.47 5.01 12.32
N ALA A 59 -29.78 3.74 12.49
CA ALA A 59 -29.19 2.64 11.75
C ALA A 59 -30.28 1.74 11.15
N LYS A 60 -29.90 0.92 10.19
CA LYS A 60 -30.68 -0.19 9.65
C LYS A 60 -30.15 -1.51 10.20
N ASN A 61 -31.03 -2.39 10.61
CA ASN A 61 -30.69 -3.76 11.01
C ASN A 61 -30.75 -4.74 9.83
N ALA A 62 -30.47 -6.00 10.08
CA ALA A 62 -30.50 -7.08 9.07
C ALA A 62 -31.89 -7.27 8.39
N ASN A 63 -32.98 -6.83 9.04
CA ASN A 63 -34.34 -6.90 8.50
C ASN A 63 -34.74 -5.64 7.73
N ASP A 64 -33.80 -4.75 7.44
CA ASP A 64 -34.06 -3.44 6.83
C ASP A 64 -34.90 -2.48 7.69
N GLU A 65 -35.04 -2.74 8.98
CA GLU A 65 -35.79 -1.90 9.91
C GLU A 65 -34.89 -0.78 10.46
N TYR A 66 -35.46 0.42 10.63
CA TYR A 66 -34.73 1.54 11.21
C TYR A 66 -34.76 1.47 12.74
N VAL A 67 -33.57 1.48 13.31
CA VAL A 67 -33.37 1.46 14.77
C VAL A 67 -32.70 2.74 15.20
N ARG A 68 -33.17 3.33 16.31
CA ARG A 68 -32.57 4.52 16.92
C ARG A 68 -31.68 4.12 18.07
N TYR A 69 -30.46 4.65 18.08
CA TYR A 69 -29.52 4.55 19.19
C TYR A 69 -29.30 5.92 19.81
N ASN A 70 -29.68 6.06 21.08
CA ASN A 70 -29.50 7.29 21.83
C ASN A 70 -28.14 7.27 22.53
N ALA A 71 -27.41 8.38 22.44
CA ALA A 71 -26.09 8.53 23.03
C ALA A 71 -26.06 9.69 24.02
N SER A 72 -25.91 9.37 25.32
CA SER A 72 -25.87 10.36 26.37
C SER A 72 -24.58 11.20 26.39
N LYS A 73 -23.46 10.62 25.97
CA LYS A 73 -22.14 11.27 25.94
C LYS A 73 -21.72 11.73 24.55
N GLY A 74 -21.98 10.94 23.52
CA GLY A 74 -21.61 11.19 22.14
C GLY A 74 -21.52 9.91 21.34
N VAL A 75 -21.16 10.02 20.06
CA VAL A 75 -20.98 8.92 19.12
C VAL A 75 -19.52 8.93 18.65
N ILE A 76 -18.85 7.78 18.73
CA ILE A 76 -17.51 7.58 18.18
C ILE A 76 -17.68 6.91 16.82
N LEU A 77 -17.14 7.53 15.77
CA LEU A 77 -17.14 6.98 14.42
C LEU A 77 -15.77 6.39 14.12
N ALA A 78 -15.70 5.08 13.91
CA ALA A 78 -14.50 4.33 13.58
C ALA A 78 -14.71 3.49 12.30
N CYS A 79 -15.50 3.99 11.34
CA CYS A 79 -15.93 3.28 10.14
C CYS A 79 -14.99 3.47 8.94
N GLY A 80 -13.76 3.91 9.18
CA GLY A 80 -12.73 4.07 8.15
C GLY A 80 -12.98 5.22 7.19
N GLY A 81 -12.25 5.19 6.09
CA GLY A 81 -12.27 6.21 5.05
C GLY A 81 -13.25 5.92 3.90
N TYR A 82 -12.93 6.44 2.72
CA TYR A 82 -13.79 6.35 1.53
C TYR A 82 -13.11 5.71 0.31
N SER A 83 -11.96 5.08 0.49
CA SER A 83 -11.17 4.51 -0.60
C SER A 83 -11.88 3.41 -1.41
N GLY A 84 -12.89 2.75 -0.83
CA GLY A 84 -13.78 1.84 -1.54
C GLY A 84 -14.98 2.51 -2.21
N ASN A 85 -15.06 3.84 -2.23
CA ASN A 85 -16.12 4.62 -2.87
C ASN A 85 -15.58 5.35 -4.10
N GLU A 86 -15.79 4.79 -5.28
CA GLU A 86 -15.28 5.32 -6.55
C GLU A 86 -15.73 6.78 -6.80
N THR A 87 -16.97 7.12 -6.49
CA THR A 87 -17.48 8.48 -6.66
C THR A 87 -16.71 9.48 -5.78
N MET A 88 -16.48 9.14 -4.52
CA MET A 88 -15.71 10.00 -3.61
C MET A 88 -14.24 10.06 -4.01
N MET A 89 -13.66 8.94 -4.43
CA MET A 89 -12.27 8.92 -4.91
C MET A 89 -12.09 9.83 -6.14
N ASN A 90 -12.95 9.70 -7.15
CA ASN A 90 -12.90 10.56 -8.34
C ASN A 90 -13.15 12.04 -8.03
N ALA A 91 -14.03 12.34 -7.07
CA ALA A 91 -14.33 13.73 -6.71
C ALA A 91 -13.25 14.40 -5.85
N LEU A 92 -12.62 13.65 -4.95
CA LEU A 92 -11.73 14.20 -3.92
C LEU A 92 -10.25 13.94 -4.23
N GLN A 93 -9.95 12.86 -4.95
CA GLN A 93 -8.58 12.43 -5.27
C GLN A 93 -8.43 11.99 -6.73
N PRO A 94 -8.84 12.81 -7.72
CA PRO A 94 -8.78 12.43 -9.12
C PRO A 94 -7.35 12.08 -9.56
N GLN A 95 -6.35 12.78 -9.04
CA GLN A 95 -4.95 12.52 -9.34
C GLN A 95 -4.48 11.14 -8.85
N SER A 96 -4.87 10.74 -7.63
CA SER A 96 -4.55 9.39 -7.13
C SER A 96 -5.20 8.31 -7.96
N VAL A 97 -6.45 8.52 -8.40
CA VAL A 97 -7.18 7.58 -9.27
C VAL A 97 -6.50 7.47 -10.64
N GLU A 98 -6.06 8.59 -11.22
CA GLU A 98 -5.38 8.61 -12.52
C GLU A 98 -4.04 7.84 -12.49
N GLN A 99 -3.30 7.95 -11.39
CA GLN A 99 -1.95 7.43 -11.24
C GLN A 99 -1.87 6.00 -10.72
N THR A 100 -2.99 5.38 -10.35
CA THR A 100 -3.01 4.04 -9.76
C THR A 100 -3.97 3.11 -10.48
N CYS A 101 -3.51 1.89 -10.78
CA CYS A 101 -4.34 0.86 -11.41
C CYS A 101 -4.91 -0.16 -10.40
N ILE A 102 -4.34 -0.24 -9.20
CA ILE A 102 -4.71 -1.23 -8.19
C ILE A 102 -5.13 -0.52 -6.90
N ASN A 103 -6.28 -0.91 -6.38
CA ASN A 103 -6.80 -0.39 -5.12
C ASN A 103 -6.90 -1.53 -4.09
N TYR A 104 -5.96 -1.59 -3.14
CA TYR A 104 -5.95 -2.56 -2.05
C TYR A 104 -6.82 -2.18 -0.84
N SER A 105 -7.57 -1.09 -0.94
CA SER A 105 -8.39 -0.67 0.19
C SER A 105 -9.54 -1.63 0.47
N LYS A 106 -10.01 -1.62 1.71
CA LYS A 106 -11.12 -2.45 2.13
C LYS A 106 -12.39 -2.06 1.36
N PRO A 107 -13.09 -3.00 0.73
CA PRO A 107 -14.33 -2.72 -0.02
C PRO A 107 -15.42 -2.03 0.81
N GLY A 108 -15.41 -2.23 2.14
CA GLY A 108 -16.33 -1.59 3.08
C GLY A 108 -16.04 -0.12 3.39
N ALA A 109 -14.91 0.44 2.97
CA ALA A 109 -14.55 1.84 3.19
C ALA A 109 -15.33 2.76 2.22
N LYS A 110 -16.64 2.95 2.48
CA LYS A 110 -17.57 3.70 1.59
C LYS A 110 -17.74 5.17 1.98
N GLY A 111 -17.07 5.64 3.01
CA GLY A 111 -17.15 7.02 3.47
C GLY A 111 -18.44 7.36 4.22
N ASP A 112 -19.15 6.38 4.73
CA ASP A 112 -20.47 6.61 5.37
C ASP A 112 -20.35 7.46 6.63
N GLY A 113 -19.32 7.25 7.45
CA GLY A 113 -19.04 8.09 8.61
C GLY A 113 -18.72 9.54 8.23
N ILE A 114 -17.93 9.72 7.17
CA ILE A 114 -17.58 11.07 6.65
C ILE A 114 -18.84 11.78 6.19
N LYS A 115 -19.66 11.12 5.36
CA LYS A 115 -20.95 11.68 4.88
C LYS A 115 -21.86 12.04 6.04
N ALA A 116 -22.00 11.15 7.03
CA ALA A 116 -22.82 11.41 8.21
C ALA A 116 -22.34 12.62 9.02
N CYS A 117 -21.02 12.78 9.17
CA CYS A 117 -20.43 13.96 9.81
C CYS A 117 -20.72 15.25 9.04
N LEU A 118 -20.53 15.24 7.71
CA LEU A 118 -20.82 16.40 6.86
C LEU A 118 -22.29 16.80 6.94
N TRP A 119 -23.22 15.86 6.87
CA TRP A 119 -24.65 16.12 7.06
C TRP A 119 -24.98 16.64 8.46
N ALA A 120 -24.19 16.25 9.47
CA ALA A 120 -24.31 16.78 10.81
C ALA A 120 -23.69 18.17 10.98
N GLY A 121 -23.04 18.72 9.97
CA GLY A 121 -22.48 20.08 9.95
C GLY A 121 -20.97 20.13 10.24
N ALA A 122 -20.28 19.00 10.19
CA ALA A 122 -18.81 19.00 10.22
C ALA A 122 -18.23 19.55 8.91
N ILE A 123 -17.00 19.99 8.97
CA ILE A 123 -16.23 20.38 7.80
C ILE A 123 -15.22 19.27 7.49
N MET A 124 -14.95 19.09 6.22
CA MET A 124 -13.95 18.15 5.73
C MET A 124 -12.57 18.84 5.68
N ASP A 125 -11.53 18.07 5.88
CA ASP A 125 -10.16 18.53 5.61
C ASP A 125 -10.05 18.95 4.14
N GLN A 126 -9.21 19.96 3.90
CA GLN A 126 -8.99 20.46 2.54
C GLN A 126 -7.97 19.62 1.76
N THR A 127 -7.14 18.86 2.46
CA THR A 127 -6.12 18.00 1.85
C THR A 127 -6.62 16.56 1.76
N HIS A 128 -6.90 16.13 0.55
CA HIS A 128 -7.32 14.77 0.27
C HIS A 128 -6.17 14.00 -0.36
N THR A 129 -5.60 13.05 0.37
CA THR A 129 -4.48 12.24 -0.10
C THR A 129 -4.72 10.77 0.21
N SER A 130 -4.16 9.90 -0.60
CA SER A 130 -4.04 8.46 -0.35
C SER A 130 -2.58 8.08 -0.25
N MET A 131 -2.29 7.10 0.58
CA MET A 131 -0.99 6.46 0.54
C MET A 131 -0.94 5.56 -0.69
N ILE A 132 0.06 5.76 -1.52
CA ILE A 132 0.35 4.93 -2.69
C ILE A 132 1.51 4.01 -2.31
N PHE A 133 1.46 2.75 -2.73
CA PHE A 133 2.52 1.77 -2.50
C PHE A 133 3.05 1.22 -3.81
N ASP A 134 4.34 0.98 -3.87
CA ASP A 134 5.07 0.38 -4.98
C ASP A 134 5.05 -1.16 -4.97
N ARG A 135 3.97 -1.73 -4.49
CA ARG A 135 3.81 -3.18 -4.29
C ARG A 135 2.73 -3.80 -5.16
N GLY A 136 2.33 -3.12 -6.19
CA GLY A 136 1.38 -3.64 -7.15
C GLY A 136 2.08 -4.10 -8.42
N ALA A 137 2.24 -5.41 -8.62
CA ALA A 137 2.69 -5.95 -9.89
C ALA A 137 1.55 -5.96 -10.91
N ILE A 138 1.89 -5.58 -12.13
CA ILE A 138 1.07 -5.73 -13.33
C ILE A 138 1.84 -6.57 -14.35
N LYS A 139 1.14 -7.14 -15.34
CA LYS A 139 1.80 -7.95 -16.37
C LYS A 139 2.51 -7.08 -17.40
N PRO A 140 3.51 -7.60 -18.12
CA PRO A 140 4.28 -6.83 -19.10
C PRO A 140 3.47 -6.15 -20.21
N ASP A 141 2.28 -6.67 -20.52
CA ASP A 141 1.35 -6.11 -21.52
C ASP A 141 0.34 -5.11 -20.94
N GLN A 142 0.47 -4.77 -19.67
CA GLN A 142 -0.40 -3.84 -18.94
C GLN A 142 0.35 -2.54 -18.60
N THR A 143 -0.42 -1.52 -18.24
CA THR A 143 0.11 -0.22 -17.77
C THR A 143 -0.48 0.18 -16.43
N GLY A 144 0.15 1.12 -15.73
CA GLY A 144 -0.29 1.66 -14.45
C GLY A 144 -1.48 2.63 -14.54
N GLU A 145 -2.01 2.88 -15.74
CA GLU A 145 -3.17 3.73 -15.92
C GLU A 145 -4.43 3.10 -15.33
N TYR A 146 -5.28 3.93 -14.75
CA TYR A 146 -6.54 3.48 -14.18
C TYR A 146 -7.38 2.67 -15.19
N GLY A 147 -7.82 1.50 -14.77
CA GLY A 147 -8.64 0.61 -15.59
C GLY A 147 -7.89 -0.12 -16.71
N LYS A 148 -6.58 0.01 -16.81
CA LYS A 148 -5.75 -0.68 -17.81
C LYS A 148 -5.16 -2.00 -17.31
N ALA A 149 -5.03 -2.16 -16.00
CA ALA A 149 -4.72 -3.44 -15.39
C ALA A 149 -6.01 -4.03 -14.80
N SER A 150 -6.39 -5.22 -15.24
CA SER A 150 -7.59 -5.90 -14.72
C SER A 150 -7.34 -6.51 -13.34
N ASP A 151 -6.12 -7.01 -13.14
CA ASP A 151 -5.69 -7.69 -11.94
C ASP A 151 -4.30 -7.20 -11.56
N GLY A 152 -4.06 -7.04 -10.27
CA GLY A 152 -2.76 -6.76 -9.72
C GLY A 152 -2.40 -7.79 -8.67
N ALA A 153 -1.11 -8.03 -8.50
CA ALA A 153 -0.61 -8.91 -7.47
C ALA A 153 0.24 -8.15 -6.46
N LEU A 154 0.26 -8.62 -5.21
CA LEU A 154 1.16 -8.07 -4.22
C LEU A 154 2.61 -8.39 -4.61
N PHE A 155 3.40 -7.35 -4.82
CA PHE A 155 4.78 -7.45 -5.30
C PHE A 155 5.74 -6.86 -4.28
N TRP A 156 6.28 -7.70 -3.42
CA TRP A 156 7.18 -7.27 -2.36
C TRP A 156 8.48 -6.68 -2.88
N MET A 157 9.02 -7.23 -3.98
CA MET A 157 10.27 -6.79 -4.57
C MET A 157 10.20 -5.36 -5.14
N GLY A 158 9.02 -4.85 -5.42
CA GLY A 158 8.80 -3.46 -5.84
C GLY A 158 9.31 -2.43 -4.83
N SER A 159 9.26 -2.74 -3.54
CA SER A 159 9.77 -1.87 -2.47
C SER A 159 11.28 -1.97 -2.24
N GLN A 160 11.96 -2.90 -2.90
CA GLN A 160 13.39 -3.08 -2.71
C GLN A 160 14.18 -2.11 -3.60
N PRO A 161 15.36 -1.63 -3.17
CA PRO A 161 16.16 -0.65 -3.91
C PRO A 161 16.96 -1.28 -5.06
N PHE A 162 16.32 -2.18 -5.83
CA PHE A 162 16.84 -2.66 -7.09
C PHE A 162 16.62 -1.65 -8.20
N LEU A 163 17.38 -1.77 -9.29
CA LEU A 163 17.28 -0.90 -10.45
C LEU A 163 15.81 -0.73 -10.90
N LYS A 164 15.38 0.51 -11.05
CA LYS A 164 14.06 0.86 -11.56
C LYS A 164 14.19 1.59 -12.90
N VAL A 165 13.53 1.04 -13.91
CA VAL A 165 13.49 1.62 -15.25
C VAL A 165 12.07 1.89 -15.68
N ASN A 166 11.86 3.02 -16.38
CA ASN A 166 10.58 3.35 -16.99
C ASN A 166 10.36 2.54 -18.30
N LEU A 167 9.22 2.73 -18.93
CA LEU A 167 8.90 2.02 -20.19
C LEU A 167 9.72 2.49 -21.41
N ASN A 168 10.52 3.55 -21.27
CA ASN A 168 11.53 3.91 -22.27
C ASN A 168 12.86 3.15 -22.07
N GLY A 169 12.97 2.30 -21.04
CA GLY A 169 14.21 1.60 -20.71
C GLY A 169 15.21 2.45 -19.94
N GLU A 170 14.80 3.59 -19.39
CA GLU A 170 15.66 4.57 -18.72
C GLU A 170 15.51 4.48 -17.20
N ARG A 171 16.63 4.51 -16.48
CA ARG A 171 16.64 4.76 -15.04
C ARG A 171 16.17 6.19 -14.77
N PHE A 172 15.35 6.41 -13.74
CA PHE A 172 14.70 7.69 -13.52
C PHE A 172 14.85 8.25 -12.10
N MET A 173 15.56 7.55 -11.21
CA MET A 173 15.66 7.96 -9.81
C MET A 173 16.78 7.25 -9.05
N ASN A 174 17.02 7.69 -7.82
CA ASN A 174 17.77 6.93 -6.82
C ASN A 174 16.81 5.92 -6.15
N GLU A 175 17.08 4.65 -6.29
CA GLU A 175 16.23 3.56 -5.80
C GLU A 175 16.23 3.44 -4.27
N TYR A 176 17.22 4.03 -3.60
CA TYR A 176 17.34 4.01 -2.13
C TYR A 176 16.58 5.16 -1.45
N MET A 177 15.82 5.93 -2.19
CA MET A 177 14.96 6.96 -1.61
C MET A 177 13.82 6.34 -0.78
N PRO A 178 13.28 7.07 0.20
CA PRO A 178 12.05 6.66 0.88
C PRO A 178 10.94 6.33 -0.13
N TYR A 179 10.19 5.27 0.16
CA TYR A 179 9.23 4.70 -0.81
C TYR A 179 8.15 5.67 -1.30
N ASP A 180 7.76 6.66 -0.51
CA ASP A 180 6.83 7.72 -0.93
C ASP A 180 7.42 8.58 -2.05
N LEU A 181 8.71 8.89 -2.01
CA LEU A 181 9.40 9.61 -3.08
C LEU A 181 9.55 8.74 -4.33
N VAL A 182 9.85 7.45 -4.15
CA VAL A 182 9.87 6.46 -5.26
C VAL A 182 8.55 6.49 -6.01
N LEU A 183 7.44 6.49 -5.28
CA LEU A 183 6.11 6.47 -5.87
C LEU A 183 5.75 7.73 -6.62
N HIS A 184 6.12 8.89 -6.08
CA HIS A 184 5.92 10.16 -6.78
C HIS A 184 6.75 10.23 -8.07
N ALA A 185 7.98 9.73 -8.04
CA ALA A 185 8.81 9.62 -9.23
C ALA A 185 8.20 8.64 -10.26
N ALA A 186 7.72 7.48 -9.80
CA ALA A 186 7.07 6.49 -10.64
C ALA A 186 5.76 7.00 -11.27
N ALA A 187 4.95 7.73 -10.49
CA ALA A 187 3.72 8.33 -10.98
C ALA A 187 3.93 9.33 -12.12
N SER A 188 5.13 9.91 -12.21
CA SER A 188 5.51 10.84 -13.28
C SER A 188 6.09 10.15 -14.52
N GLN A 189 6.29 8.83 -14.49
CA GLN A 189 6.82 8.08 -15.63
C GLN A 189 5.73 7.78 -16.68
N PRO A 190 6.12 7.46 -17.93
CA PRO A 190 5.17 7.07 -18.97
C PRO A 190 4.21 5.98 -18.48
N TYR A 191 2.93 6.24 -18.63
CA TYR A 191 1.83 5.35 -18.24
C TYR A 191 1.83 4.96 -16.75
N HIS A 192 2.49 5.77 -15.88
CA HIS A 192 2.61 5.52 -14.45
C HIS A 192 3.18 4.13 -14.11
N THR A 193 4.11 3.66 -14.95
CA THR A 193 4.61 2.29 -14.93
C THR A 193 6.14 2.27 -14.94
N TYR A 194 6.71 1.34 -14.21
CA TYR A 194 8.14 1.05 -14.24
C TYR A 194 8.38 -0.45 -14.03
N CYS A 195 9.57 -0.91 -14.39
CA CYS A 195 10.05 -2.26 -14.12
C CYS A 195 11.09 -2.21 -13.01
N THR A 196 11.01 -3.12 -12.03
CA THR A 196 12.08 -3.39 -11.07
C THR A 196 12.92 -4.54 -11.63
N VAL A 197 14.23 -4.34 -11.73
CA VAL A 197 15.17 -5.28 -12.36
C VAL A 197 16.20 -5.74 -11.34
N TRP A 198 16.39 -7.05 -11.23
CA TRP A 198 17.37 -7.67 -10.32
C TRP A 198 17.95 -8.94 -10.96
N ASP A 199 19.05 -9.43 -10.41
CA ASP A 199 19.67 -10.67 -10.84
C ASP A 199 19.43 -11.82 -9.84
N SER A 200 20.00 -12.98 -10.13
CA SER A 200 19.84 -14.19 -9.30
C SER A 200 20.48 -14.10 -7.91
N LYS A 201 21.26 -13.05 -7.63
CA LYS A 201 21.89 -12.83 -6.33
C LYS A 201 21.00 -12.01 -5.38
N TYR A 202 19.79 -11.70 -5.79
CA TYR A 202 18.87 -10.89 -4.98
C TYR A 202 18.70 -11.41 -3.54
N PRO A 203 18.78 -12.72 -3.22
CA PRO A 203 18.68 -13.17 -1.83
C PRO A 203 19.79 -12.62 -0.95
N GLU A 204 21.03 -12.53 -1.47
CA GLU A 204 22.17 -11.94 -0.77
C GLU A 204 22.06 -10.41 -0.69
N ASP A 205 21.50 -9.78 -1.73
CA ASP A 205 21.36 -8.33 -1.80
C ASP A 205 20.29 -7.80 -0.85
N VAL A 206 19.16 -8.48 -0.72
CA VAL A 206 18.08 -8.05 0.19
C VAL A 206 18.51 -8.05 1.66
N GLU A 207 19.48 -8.86 2.06
CA GLU A 207 20.07 -8.81 3.40
C GLU A 207 20.65 -7.43 3.72
N ARG A 208 21.25 -6.79 2.72
CA ARG A 208 21.82 -5.43 2.84
C ARG A 208 20.77 -4.34 2.92
N PHE A 209 19.54 -4.62 2.51
CA PHE A 209 18.41 -3.68 2.47
C PHE A 209 17.51 -3.76 3.70
N ALA A 210 17.91 -4.52 4.71
CA ALA A 210 17.11 -4.82 5.90
C ALA A 210 16.53 -3.58 6.62
N THR A 211 17.21 -2.45 6.52
CA THR A 211 16.80 -1.18 7.15
C THR A 211 16.10 -0.23 6.17
N HIS A 212 15.93 -0.61 4.90
CA HIS A 212 15.33 0.25 3.89
C HIS A 212 13.80 0.19 3.94
N GLY A 213 13.18 1.33 4.23
CA GLY A 213 11.73 1.51 4.17
C GLY A 213 10.95 0.45 4.96
N CYS A 214 9.89 -0.07 4.36
CA CYS A 214 9.10 -1.19 4.90
C CYS A 214 9.67 -2.56 4.50
N SER A 215 10.97 -2.66 4.21
CA SER A 215 11.62 -3.93 3.96
C SER A 215 11.61 -4.75 5.24
N ARG A 216 10.88 -5.86 5.23
CA ARG A 216 10.81 -6.80 6.36
C ARG A 216 11.53 -8.09 6.06
N LEU A 217 12.51 -8.05 5.16
CA LEU A 217 13.21 -9.24 4.70
C LEU A 217 14.28 -9.70 5.67
N TYR A 218 14.59 -8.90 6.70
CA TYR A 218 15.61 -9.28 7.69
C TYR A 218 15.34 -8.70 9.08
N PRO A 219 15.94 -9.29 10.13
CA PRO A 219 15.67 -8.88 11.50
C PRO A 219 15.78 -7.37 11.63
N HIS A 220 14.67 -6.74 11.94
CA HIS A 220 14.73 -5.38 12.42
C HIS A 220 15.59 -5.36 13.68
N VAL A 221 16.49 -4.42 13.75
CA VAL A 221 17.37 -4.24 14.89
C VAL A 221 16.57 -4.03 16.19
N ASN A 222 15.33 -3.57 16.08
CA ASN A 222 14.39 -3.41 17.20
C ASN A 222 13.68 -4.71 17.63
N GLY A 223 13.89 -5.83 16.95
CA GLY A 223 13.54 -7.18 17.40
C GLY A 223 12.05 -7.50 17.56
N THR A 224 11.14 -6.64 17.11
CA THR A 224 9.71 -6.77 17.42
C THR A 224 8.84 -7.17 16.24
N ALA A 225 9.33 -7.09 15.01
CA ALA A 225 8.56 -7.48 13.84
C ALA A 225 9.02 -8.85 13.31
N PRO A 226 8.12 -9.77 12.92
CA PRO A 226 8.53 -10.96 12.22
C PRO A 226 9.16 -10.55 10.92
N VAL A 227 10.24 -11.21 10.69
CA VAL A 227 10.99 -11.13 9.45
C VAL A 227 10.40 -12.17 8.54
N PHE A 228 10.11 -11.80 7.32
CA PHE A 228 9.83 -12.81 6.31
C PHE A 228 11.14 -13.52 6.00
N PRO A 229 11.21 -14.84 6.19
CA PRO A 229 12.37 -15.60 5.76
C PRO A 229 12.52 -15.47 4.24
N ILE A 230 13.74 -15.54 3.76
CA ILE A 230 14.01 -15.38 2.32
C ILE A 230 13.24 -16.39 1.47
N GLU A 231 13.05 -17.59 1.98
CA GLU A 231 12.31 -18.66 1.33
C GLU A 231 10.84 -18.29 1.07
N TYR A 232 10.26 -17.45 1.94
CA TYR A 232 8.91 -16.94 1.71
C TYR A 232 8.86 -15.97 0.52
N ILE A 233 9.89 -15.13 0.37
CA ILE A 233 10.01 -14.21 -0.76
C ILE A 233 10.31 -14.97 -2.05
N GLU A 234 11.17 -15.98 -1.99
CA GLU A 234 11.43 -16.87 -3.14
C GLU A 234 10.15 -17.56 -3.60
N GLY A 235 9.35 -18.07 -2.67
CA GLY A 235 8.04 -18.65 -2.96
C GLY A 235 7.09 -17.65 -3.62
N MET A 236 6.97 -16.43 -3.07
CA MET A 236 6.15 -15.37 -3.69
C MET A 236 6.63 -15.01 -5.10
N ASN A 237 7.94 -14.90 -5.32
CA ASN A 237 8.51 -14.59 -6.64
C ASN A 237 8.24 -15.71 -7.64
N ALA A 238 8.35 -16.97 -7.23
CA ALA A 238 8.01 -18.12 -8.06
C ALA A 238 6.53 -18.11 -8.47
N ASP A 239 5.62 -17.89 -7.52
CA ASP A 239 4.18 -17.77 -7.79
C ASP A 239 3.87 -16.61 -8.76
N LEU A 240 4.52 -15.47 -8.59
CA LEU A 240 4.35 -14.32 -9.48
C LEU A 240 4.92 -14.57 -10.88
N GLN A 241 6.00 -15.34 -10.97
CA GLN A 241 6.58 -15.76 -12.25
C GLN A 241 5.66 -16.73 -12.98
N ASP A 242 5.09 -17.72 -12.28
CA ASP A 242 4.13 -18.68 -12.85
C ASP A 242 2.85 -17.96 -13.35
N GLN A 243 2.45 -16.89 -12.68
CA GLN A 243 1.32 -16.05 -13.08
C GLN A 243 1.65 -15.05 -14.18
N GLY A 244 2.93 -14.89 -14.55
CA GLY A 244 3.38 -13.98 -15.60
C GLY A 244 3.56 -12.51 -15.19
N TYR A 245 3.61 -12.21 -13.88
CA TYR A 245 3.93 -10.88 -13.36
C TYR A 245 5.44 -10.63 -13.31
N ILE A 246 6.22 -11.66 -13.08
CA ILE A 246 7.68 -11.63 -13.13
C ILE A 246 8.12 -12.39 -14.37
N VAL A 247 9.06 -11.83 -15.12
CA VAL A 247 9.67 -12.47 -16.27
C VAL A 247 11.16 -12.66 -16.01
N GLN A 248 11.71 -13.76 -16.49
CA GLN A 248 13.12 -14.12 -16.37
C GLN A 248 13.74 -14.31 -17.76
N ALA A 249 14.99 -13.92 -17.90
CA ALA A 249 15.78 -14.10 -19.12
C ALA A 249 17.24 -14.35 -18.78
N ASP A 250 17.98 -14.98 -19.70
CA ASP A 250 19.40 -15.26 -19.54
C ASP A 250 20.27 -14.06 -19.94
N THR A 251 19.73 -13.13 -20.74
CA THR A 251 20.42 -11.91 -21.18
C THR A 251 19.55 -10.68 -20.98
N VAL A 252 20.21 -9.51 -20.90
CA VAL A 252 19.52 -8.20 -20.77
C VAL A 252 18.68 -7.91 -22.03
N GLU A 253 19.17 -8.28 -23.20
CA GLU A 253 18.47 -8.09 -24.46
C GLU A 253 17.20 -8.93 -24.55
N GLU A 254 17.25 -10.18 -24.11
CA GLU A 254 16.08 -11.06 -24.02
C GLU A 254 15.07 -10.55 -22.99
N LEU A 255 15.56 -10.01 -21.87
CA LEU A 255 14.71 -9.41 -20.85
C LEU A 255 13.99 -8.18 -21.41
N ALA A 256 14.69 -7.33 -22.19
CA ALA A 256 14.08 -6.20 -22.87
C ALA A 256 12.93 -6.63 -23.79
N ASP A 257 13.16 -7.68 -24.59
CA ASP A 257 12.14 -8.22 -25.50
C ASP A 257 10.90 -8.73 -24.72
N LYS A 258 11.11 -9.45 -23.61
CA LYS A 258 10.02 -9.97 -22.77
C LYS A 258 9.22 -8.87 -22.05
N LEU A 259 9.88 -7.77 -21.70
CA LEU A 259 9.26 -6.61 -21.04
C LEU A 259 8.68 -5.59 -22.05
N GLY A 260 8.97 -5.75 -23.34
CA GLY A 260 8.58 -4.78 -24.37
C GLY A 260 9.33 -3.44 -24.27
N LEU A 261 10.54 -3.44 -23.69
CA LEU A 261 11.37 -2.25 -23.54
C LEU A 261 12.25 -2.00 -24.79
N PRO A 262 12.61 -0.73 -25.07
CA PRO A 262 13.61 -0.41 -26.11
C PRO A 262 14.96 -1.03 -25.77
N LYS A 263 15.35 -2.06 -26.52
CA LYS A 263 16.50 -2.92 -26.23
C LYS A 263 17.81 -2.16 -26.01
N ASP A 264 18.16 -1.29 -26.96
CA ASP A 264 19.43 -0.55 -26.91
C ASP A 264 19.50 0.38 -25.71
N THR A 265 18.41 1.08 -25.41
CA THR A 265 18.31 1.99 -24.25
C THR A 265 18.38 1.22 -22.95
N PHE A 266 17.62 0.13 -22.84
CA PHE A 266 17.59 -0.68 -21.61
C PHE A 266 18.96 -1.32 -21.35
N THR A 267 19.62 -1.90 -22.38
CA THR A 267 20.97 -2.47 -22.23
C THR A 267 21.97 -1.40 -21.77
N ALA A 268 21.96 -0.22 -22.41
CA ALA A 268 22.84 0.88 -22.00
C ALA A 268 22.57 1.36 -20.56
N THR A 269 21.31 1.35 -20.11
CA THR A 269 20.92 1.68 -18.74
C THR A 269 21.48 0.66 -17.75
N VAL A 270 21.36 -0.64 -18.02
CA VAL A 270 21.90 -1.71 -17.16
C VAL A 270 23.43 -1.64 -17.10
N ASP A 271 24.10 -1.45 -18.23
CA ASP A 271 25.55 -1.30 -18.30
C ASP A 271 26.02 -0.09 -17.47
N ARG A 272 25.33 1.04 -17.61
CA ARG A 272 25.63 2.25 -16.83
C ARG A 272 25.42 2.02 -15.33
N TYR A 273 24.34 1.38 -14.94
CA TYR A 273 24.07 1.04 -13.53
C TYR A 273 25.16 0.15 -12.94
N ASN A 274 25.59 -0.88 -13.67
CA ASN A 274 26.66 -1.78 -13.28
C ASN A 274 28.03 -1.05 -13.17
N GLU A 275 28.29 -0.10 -14.07
CA GLU A 275 29.49 0.75 -13.98
C GLU A 275 29.52 1.59 -12.70
N LEU A 276 28.38 2.21 -12.33
CA LEU A 276 28.24 3.00 -11.10
C LEU A 276 28.41 2.12 -9.87
N ALA A 277 27.75 0.96 -9.86
CA ALA A 277 27.86 -0.01 -8.76
C ALA A 277 29.30 -0.49 -8.56
N ALA A 278 30.01 -0.80 -9.63
CA ALA A 278 31.41 -1.21 -9.59
C ALA A 278 32.33 -0.11 -9.05
N LYS A 279 32.00 1.16 -9.26
CA LYS A 279 32.73 2.31 -8.73
C LYS A 279 32.39 2.64 -7.28
N GLY A 280 31.24 2.14 -6.78
CA GLY A 280 30.73 2.46 -5.44
C GLY A 280 30.29 3.92 -5.29
N GLU A 281 29.99 4.61 -6.38
CA GLU A 281 29.55 6.01 -6.39
C GLU A 281 28.52 6.20 -7.50
N ASP A 282 27.32 6.62 -7.12
CA ASP A 282 26.27 6.98 -8.06
C ASP A 282 26.37 8.48 -8.42
N LYS A 283 26.93 8.76 -9.61
CA LYS A 283 27.06 10.14 -10.11
C LYS A 283 25.81 10.66 -10.83
N ASP A 284 24.86 9.78 -11.10
CA ASP A 284 23.68 10.12 -11.88
C ASP A 284 22.54 10.60 -10.94
N TYR A 285 22.40 9.98 -9.76
CA TYR A 285 21.33 10.31 -8.82
C TYR A 285 21.79 10.49 -7.35
N GLY A 286 23.04 10.37 -7.05
CA GLY A 286 23.65 10.66 -5.74
C GLY A 286 23.80 9.47 -4.79
#